data_c7e919d40982db9e1d449368269ac329
#
_entry.id   c7e919d40982db9e1d449368269ac329
#
_cell.length_a   1.000
_cell.length_b   1.000
_cell.length_c   1.000
_cell.angle_alpha   90.00
_cell.angle_beta   90.00
_cell.angle_gamma   90.00
#
_symmetry.space_group_name_H-M   'P 1'
#
loop_
_entity.id
_entity.type
_entity.pdbx_description
1 polymer ?
#
loop_
_entity_poly.entity_id
_entity_poly.type
_entity_poly.pdbx_seq_one_letter_code
_entity_poly.pdbx_strand_id
1 'polypeptide(L)'
;MTKTIKAERATILLGDIPINVYQMPDGSYKLAGRNVTDAIGEVNTNLMRFFSVKSLKDLPGIDPSLMQVKAKTGESFIPVAIADATKYWRDRSKKGNVIADAIIDAVLIEAIERRADAAFGVQRSEEERNQRFKARVDGIATRRTLTDAIKDFISTHPELSDNAVKFMYSNVTDGIYRSLFGRSCKRLTDDLKAEQDKLRDSL
;
A
#
# COMPACT_ATOMS: atom_id res chain seq x y z
N MET A 1 -14.28 33.98 -0.82
CA MET A 1 -15.42 33.35 -0.11
C MET A 1 -15.23 31.83 -0.19
N THR A 2 -15.05 31.17 0.93
CA THR A 2 -14.88 29.71 0.97
C THR A 2 -16.24 29.06 0.70
N LYS A 3 -16.38 28.39 -0.45
CA LYS A 3 -17.61 27.70 -0.83
C LYS A 3 -17.81 26.48 0.09
N THR A 4 -18.82 26.52 0.95
CA THR A 4 -19.17 25.39 1.82
C THR A 4 -19.83 24.32 0.95
N ILE A 5 -19.11 23.23 0.68
CA ILE A 5 -19.63 22.06 -0.03
C ILE A 5 -20.08 21.06 1.04
N LYS A 6 -21.30 20.58 0.96
CA LYS A 6 -21.85 19.57 1.89
C LYS A 6 -21.42 18.18 1.43
N ALA A 7 -20.22 17.78 1.83
CA ALA A 7 -19.73 16.41 1.60
C ALA A 7 -20.11 15.48 2.76
N GLU A 8 -20.47 14.23 2.46
CA GLU A 8 -20.68 13.19 3.46
C GLU A 8 -19.37 12.48 3.74
N ARG A 9 -19.08 12.23 5.03
CA ARG A 9 -17.83 11.57 5.45
C ARG A 9 -18.10 10.13 5.85
N ALA A 10 -17.22 9.24 5.39
CA ALA A 10 -17.05 7.88 5.90
C ALA A 10 -15.57 7.63 6.20
N THR A 11 -15.29 6.69 7.08
CA THR A 11 -13.91 6.19 7.28
C THR A 11 -13.83 4.78 6.73
N ILE A 12 -12.88 4.55 5.84
CA ILE A 12 -12.51 3.22 5.36
C ILE A 12 -11.19 2.81 5.95
N LEU A 13 -10.91 1.52 5.98
CA LEU A 13 -9.63 0.98 6.40
C LEU A 13 -8.87 0.44 5.17
N LEU A 14 -7.60 0.76 5.09
CA LEU A 14 -6.63 0.06 4.25
C LEU A 14 -5.74 -0.78 5.18
N GLY A 15 -6.16 -2.01 5.47
CA GLY A 15 -5.63 -2.78 6.58
C GLY A 15 -6.03 -2.17 7.93
N ASP A 16 -5.07 -1.64 8.67
CA ASP A 16 -5.28 -0.87 9.91
C ASP A 16 -5.13 0.65 9.74
N ILE A 17 -4.88 1.12 8.51
CA ILE A 17 -4.71 2.55 8.21
C ILE A 17 -6.10 3.19 7.96
N PRO A 18 -6.59 4.06 8.86
CA PRO A 18 -7.88 4.73 8.67
C PRO A 18 -7.76 5.87 7.65
N ILE A 19 -8.62 5.85 6.64
CA ILE A 19 -8.69 6.89 5.61
C ILE A 19 -10.10 7.49 5.58
N ASN A 20 -10.19 8.80 5.76
CA ASN A 20 -11.43 9.51 5.59
C ASN A 20 -11.73 9.73 4.12
N VAL A 21 -12.87 9.22 3.69
CA VAL A 21 -13.42 9.38 2.34
C VAL A 21 -14.62 10.31 2.42
N TYR A 22 -14.72 11.20 1.47
CA TYR A 22 -15.82 12.18 1.37
C TYR A 22 -16.55 11.95 0.06
N GLN A 23 -17.86 11.69 0.16
CA GLN A 23 -18.75 11.67 -0.99
C GLN A 23 -19.18 13.10 -1.29
N MET A 24 -18.85 13.57 -2.47
CA MET A 24 -19.21 14.91 -2.94
C MET A 24 -20.65 14.93 -3.47
N PRO A 25 -21.30 16.12 -3.58
CA PRO A 25 -22.66 16.22 -4.11
C PRO A 25 -22.84 15.71 -5.54
N ASP A 26 -21.76 15.66 -6.33
CA ASP A 26 -21.74 15.09 -7.69
C ASP A 26 -21.57 13.57 -7.71
N GLY A 27 -21.56 12.92 -6.54
CA GLY A 27 -21.35 11.49 -6.39
C GLY A 27 -19.89 11.06 -6.43
N SER A 28 -18.93 11.95 -6.70
CA SER A 28 -17.51 11.61 -6.70
C SER A 28 -16.95 11.41 -5.29
N TYR A 29 -15.91 10.58 -5.17
CA TYR A 29 -15.20 10.35 -3.91
C TYR A 29 -13.90 11.12 -3.86
N LYS A 30 -13.62 11.75 -2.72
CA LYS A 30 -12.36 12.44 -2.42
C LYS A 30 -11.79 11.92 -1.11
N LEU A 31 -10.46 11.93 -1.01
CA LEU A 31 -9.73 11.64 0.22
C LEU A 31 -9.32 12.96 0.88
N ALA A 32 -9.16 12.97 2.20
CA ALA A 32 -8.50 14.10 2.85
C ALA A 32 -7.00 14.07 2.55
N GLY A 33 -6.44 15.19 2.13
CA GLY A 33 -5.02 15.30 1.78
C GLY A 33 -4.09 14.83 2.90
N ARG A 34 -4.45 15.11 4.15
CA ARG A 34 -3.71 14.63 5.32
C ARG A 34 -3.70 13.11 5.41
N ASN A 35 -4.83 12.44 5.21
CA ASN A 35 -4.87 10.98 5.23
C ASN A 35 -4.05 10.36 4.09
N VAL A 36 -3.99 11.02 2.92
CA VAL A 36 -3.17 10.55 1.79
C VAL A 36 -1.69 10.53 2.15
N THR A 37 -1.22 11.52 2.92
CA THR A 37 0.18 11.60 3.36
C THR A 37 0.47 10.72 4.56
N ASP A 38 -0.42 10.75 5.58
CA ASP A 38 -0.26 9.98 6.81
C ASP A 38 -0.22 8.46 6.50
N ALA A 39 -0.99 8.00 5.51
CA ALA A 39 -1.01 6.60 5.09
C ALA A 39 0.36 6.04 4.68
N ILE A 40 1.26 6.89 4.22
CA ILE A 40 2.61 6.51 3.77
C ILE A 40 3.72 7.12 4.64
N GLY A 41 3.37 7.63 5.82
CA GLY A 41 4.32 8.24 6.76
C GLY A 41 4.94 9.55 6.28
N GLU A 42 4.24 10.31 5.42
CA GLU A 42 4.73 11.57 4.88
C GLU A 42 3.99 12.80 5.43
N VAL A 43 4.59 13.97 5.26
CA VAL A 43 3.98 15.24 5.69
C VAL A 43 3.18 15.89 4.57
N ASN A 44 2.09 16.57 4.94
CA ASN A 44 1.16 17.19 3.98
C ASN A 44 1.83 18.22 3.02
N THR A 45 2.92 18.85 3.45
CA THR A 45 3.70 19.76 2.59
C THR A 45 4.26 19.08 1.35
N ASN A 46 4.59 17.78 1.42
CA ASN A 46 5.07 17.01 0.29
C ASN A 46 3.98 16.80 -0.77
N LEU A 47 2.75 16.57 -0.34
CA LEU A 47 1.58 16.49 -1.24
C LEU A 47 1.35 17.83 -1.95
N MET A 48 1.41 18.93 -1.22
CA MET A 48 1.22 20.28 -1.78
C MET A 48 2.31 20.61 -2.80
N ARG A 49 3.57 20.26 -2.51
CA ARG A 49 4.68 20.41 -3.48
C ARG A 49 4.49 19.55 -4.73
N PHE A 50 4.04 18.31 -4.56
CA PHE A 50 3.76 17.43 -5.69
C PHE A 50 2.75 18.04 -6.66
N PHE A 51 1.67 18.62 -6.15
CA PHE A 51 0.67 19.27 -6.98
C PHE A 51 1.14 20.62 -7.55
N SER A 52 1.99 21.37 -6.86
CA SER A 52 2.51 22.64 -7.35
C SER A 52 3.57 22.50 -8.44
N VAL A 53 4.44 21.48 -8.36
CA VAL A 53 5.53 21.23 -9.31
C VAL A 53 5.05 20.53 -10.57
N LYS A 54 4.14 19.57 -10.43
CA LYS A 54 3.48 18.94 -11.59
C LYS A 54 2.34 19.82 -12.09
N SER A 55 2.70 21.07 -12.42
CA SER A 55 1.85 22.04 -13.10
C SER A 55 0.40 21.57 -13.27
N LEU A 56 -0.50 22.17 -12.55
CA LEU A 56 -1.97 22.02 -12.62
C LEU A 56 -2.57 21.97 -14.05
N LYS A 57 -1.72 22.08 -15.09
CA LYS A 57 -2.11 22.07 -16.49
C LYS A 57 -2.58 20.71 -17.01
N ASP A 58 -2.13 19.61 -16.38
CA ASP A 58 -2.42 18.24 -16.85
C ASP A 58 -3.33 17.43 -15.92
N LEU A 59 -3.85 18.02 -14.84
CA LEU A 59 -4.72 17.35 -13.87
C LEU A 59 -6.13 17.94 -13.92
N PRO A 60 -7.05 17.34 -14.69
CA PRO A 60 -8.44 17.73 -14.61
C PRO A 60 -8.99 17.37 -13.22
N GLY A 61 -9.29 18.34 -12.38
CA GLY A 61 -10.02 18.13 -11.14
C GLY A 61 -9.49 18.77 -9.86
N ILE A 62 -8.33 19.41 -9.87
CA ILE A 62 -7.90 20.24 -8.74
C ILE A 62 -8.07 21.71 -9.13
N ASP A 63 -9.17 22.28 -8.68
CA ASP A 63 -9.33 23.73 -8.67
C ASP A 63 -8.58 24.28 -7.46
N PRO A 64 -7.51 25.08 -7.64
CA PRO A 64 -6.77 25.68 -6.53
C PRO A 64 -7.64 26.57 -5.64
N SER A 65 -8.77 27.04 -6.14
CA SER A 65 -9.76 27.81 -5.37
C SER A 65 -10.55 26.95 -4.38
N LEU A 66 -10.49 25.61 -4.52
CA LEU A 66 -11.12 24.63 -3.62
C LEU A 66 -10.14 24.09 -2.58
N MET A 67 -9.11 24.84 -2.22
CA MET A 67 -8.07 24.39 -1.28
C MET A 67 -8.57 23.98 0.12
N GLN A 68 -9.81 24.32 0.47
CA GLN A 68 -10.47 23.84 1.68
C GLN A 68 -11.97 23.64 1.44
N VAL A 69 -12.43 22.42 1.67
CA VAL A 69 -13.85 22.06 1.70
C VAL A 69 -14.27 21.83 3.15
N LYS A 70 -15.43 22.33 3.55
CA LYS A 70 -16.04 21.98 4.83
C LYS A 70 -16.96 20.79 4.65
N ALA A 71 -16.71 19.72 5.42
CA ALA A 71 -17.65 18.61 5.54
C ALA A 71 -18.93 19.06 6.29
N LYS A 72 -20.01 18.27 6.21
CA LYS A 72 -21.22 18.47 7.03
C LYS A 72 -20.91 18.50 8.53
N THR A 73 -19.85 17.80 8.96
CA THR A 73 -19.35 17.77 10.34
C THR A 73 -18.61 19.04 10.78
N GLY A 74 -18.42 20.02 9.87
CA GLY A 74 -17.71 21.27 10.14
C GLY A 74 -16.20 21.22 9.95
N GLU A 75 -15.63 20.06 9.72
CA GLU A 75 -14.18 19.90 9.44
C GLU A 75 -13.81 20.51 8.10
N SER A 76 -12.65 21.17 8.06
CA SER A 76 -12.04 21.63 6.80
C SER A 76 -10.97 20.65 6.34
N PHE A 77 -10.98 20.27 5.08
CA PHE A 77 -10.00 19.36 4.50
C PHE A 77 -9.62 19.78 3.07
N ILE A 78 -8.46 19.32 2.63
CA ILE A 78 -8.02 19.44 1.24
C ILE A 78 -8.53 18.22 0.50
N PRO A 79 -9.47 18.38 -0.46
CA PRO A 79 -10.03 17.26 -1.20
C PRO A 79 -9.05 16.78 -2.26
N VAL A 80 -8.66 15.51 -2.20
CA VAL A 80 -7.78 14.85 -3.17
C VAL A 80 -8.56 13.77 -3.90
N ALA A 81 -8.61 13.82 -5.23
CA ALA A 81 -9.22 12.74 -6.00
C ALA A 81 -8.46 11.43 -5.80
N ILE A 82 -9.17 10.29 -5.78
CA ILE A 82 -8.55 8.97 -5.60
C ILE A 82 -7.45 8.75 -6.64
N ALA A 83 -7.69 9.13 -7.90
CA ALA A 83 -6.70 9.02 -8.96
C ALA A 83 -5.42 9.85 -8.68
N ASP A 84 -5.57 11.02 -8.06
CA ASP A 84 -4.43 11.89 -7.76
C ASP A 84 -3.67 11.43 -6.51
N ALA A 85 -4.38 10.89 -5.51
CA ALA A 85 -3.76 10.20 -4.38
C ALA A 85 -2.91 9.01 -4.87
N THR A 86 -3.44 8.21 -5.80
CA THR A 86 -2.71 7.08 -6.41
C THR A 86 -1.47 7.55 -7.18
N LYS A 87 -1.56 8.67 -7.93
CA LYS A 87 -0.39 9.25 -8.61
C LYS A 87 0.66 9.71 -7.61
N TYR A 88 0.25 10.35 -6.52
CA TYR A 88 1.16 10.77 -5.46
C TYR A 88 1.86 9.59 -4.81
N TRP A 89 1.14 8.56 -4.37
CA TRP A 89 1.73 7.35 -3.79
C TRP A 89 2.70 6.68 -4.75
N ARG A 90 2.36 6.60 -6.05
CA ARG A 90 3.25 6.06 -7.08
C ARG A 90 4.51 6.89 -7.29
N ASP A 91 4.43 8.21 -7.18
CA ASP A 91 5.60 9.10 -7.21
C ASP A 91 6.50 8.85 -5.98
N ARG A 92 5.90 8.66 -4.81
CA ARG A 92 6.64 8.38 -3.58
C ARG A 92 7.27 6.99 -3.57
N SER A 93 6.58 5.99 -4.07
CA SER A 93 7.11 4.65 -4.30
C SER A 93 8.39 4.70 -5.17
N LYS A 94 8.34 5.42 -6.30
CA LYS A 94 9.50 5.62 -7.19
C LYS A 94 10.67 6.36 -6.51
N LYS A 95 10.41 7.10 -5.46
CA LYS A 95 11.41 7.82 -4.65
C LYS A 95 11.86 7.03 -3.42
N GLY A 96 11.53 5.75 -3.36
CA GLY A 96 11.96 4.83 -2.31
C GLY A 96 11.06 4.73 -1.08
N ASN A 97 9.84 5.31 -1.12
CA ASN A 97 8.89 5.10 -0.03
C ASN A 97 8.31 3.69 -0.10
N VAL A 98 8.82 2.81 0.75
CA VAL A 98 8.48 1.38 0.81
C VAL A 98 7.01 1.15 1.18
N ILE A 99 6.44 1.99 2.05
CA ILE A 99 5.04 1.89 2.48
C ILE A 99 4.11 2.26 1.31
N ALA A 100 4.41 3.34 0.59
CA ALA A 100 3.63 3.75 -0.58
C ALA A 100 3.58 2.65 -1.63
N ASP A 101 4.69 1.97 -1.85
CA ASP A 101 4.80 0.88 -2.79
C ASP A 101 4.00 -0.35 -2.34
N ALA A 102 4.12 -0.73 -1.07
CA ALA A 102 3.36 -1.85 -0.49
C ALA A 102 1.84 -1.61 -0.54
N ILE A 103 1.38 -0.38 -0.25
CA ILE A 103 -0.03 -0.01 -0.34
C ILE A 103 -0.55 -0.15 -1.77
N ILE A 104 0.20 0.33 -2.78
CA ILE A 104 -0.22 0.25 -4.19
C ILE A 104 -0.39 -1.21 -4.61
N ASP A 105 0.59 -2.05 -4.32
CA ASP A 105 0.54 -3.46 -4.65
C ASP A 105 -0.62 -4.17 -3.94
N ALA A 106 -0.82 -3.90 -2.64
CA ALA A 106 -1.91 -4.48 -1.86
C ALA A 106 -3.30 -4.06 -2.38
N VAL A 107 -3.49 -2.79 -2.73
CA VAL A 107 -4.75 -2.27 -3.32
C VAL A 107 -5.03 -2.94 -4.66
N LEU A 108 -4.03 -3.10 -5.52
CA LEU A 108 -4.20 -3.75 -6.83
C LEU A 108 -4.61 -5.20 -6.67
N ILE A 109 -3.94 -5.95 -5.79
CA ILE A 109 -4.28 -7.35 -5.51
C ILE A 109 -5.70 -7.46 -4.98
N GLU A 110 -6.06 -6.66 -3.98
CA GLU A 110 -7.41 -6.67 -3.40
C GLU A 110 -8.48 -6.32 -4.42
N ALA A 111 -8.23 -5.34 -5.30
CA ALA A 111 -9.18 -4.96 -6.34
C ALA A 111 -9.46 -6.11 -7.33
N ILE A 112 -8.46 -6.94 -7.64
CA ILE A 112 -8.61 -8.13 -8.48
C ILE A 112 -9.34 -9.22 -7.71
N GLU A 113 -8.96 -9.48 -6.45
CA GLU A 113 -9.62 -10.49 -5.62
C GLU A 113 -11.11 -10.19 -5.39
N ARG A 114 -11.47 -8.92 -5.15
CA ARG A 114 -12.89 -8.53 -5.02
C ARG A 114 -13.70 -8.87 -6.27
N ARG A 115 -13.12 -8.70 -7.47
CA ARG A 115 -13.78 -9.08 -8.73
C ARG A 115 -13.86 -10.59 -8.90
N ALA A 116 -12.81 -11.31 -8.53
CA ALA A 116 -12.79 -12.77 -8.55
C ALA A 116 -13.81 -13.33 -7.54
N ASP A 117 -13.82 -12.85 -6.30
CA ASP A 117 -14.80 -13.23 -5.30
C ASP A 117 -16.24 -13.04 -5.80
N ALA A 118 -16.53 -11.89 -6.44
CA ALA A 118 -17.84 -11.63 -7.00
C ALA A 118 -18.19 -12.61 -8.14
N ALA A 119 -17.24 -12.96 -8.99
CA ALA A 119 -17.45 -13.91 -10.10
C ALA A 119 -17.71 -15.34 -9.61
N PHE A 120 -17.10 -15.73 -8.50
CA PHE A 120 -17.26 -17.08 -7.90
C PHE A 120 -18.30 -17.13 -6.76
N GLY A 121 -18.97 -16.01 -6.47
CA GLY A 121 -19.96 -15.94 -5.37
C GLY A 121 -19.35 -16.05 -3.97
N VAL A 122 -18.06 -15.82 -3.82
CA VAL A 122 -17.36 -15.87 -2.53
C VAL A 122 -17.65 -14.58 -1.76
N GLN A 123 -18.19 -14.71 -0.56
CA GLN A 123 -18.42 -13.59 0.35
C GLN A 123 -17.34 -13.55 1.44
N ARG A 124 -16.65 -12.42 1.54
CA ARG A 124 -15.69 -12.14 2.61
C ARG A 124 -16.11 -10.89 3.35
N SER A 125 -16.00 -10.89 4.67
CA SER A 125 -16.24 -9.70 5.47
C SER A 125 -15.18 -8.61 5.19
N GLU A 126 -15.52 -7.35 5.47
CA GLU A 126 -14.54 -6.26 5.37
C GLU A 126 -13.39 -6.44 6.39
N GLU A 127 -13.67 -7.08 7.52
CA GLU A 127 -12.65 -7.44 8.52
C GLU A 127 -11.61 -8.42 7.95
N GLU A 128 -12.05 -9.52 7.34
CA GLU A 128 -11.14 -10.47 6.68
C GLU A 128 -10.32 -9.80 5.56
N ARG A 129 -10.94 -8.90 4.81
CA ARG A 129 -10.26 -8.15 3.75
C ARG A 129 -9.18 -7.25 4.32
N ASN A 130 -9.49 -6.50 5.39
CA ASN A 130 -8.53 -5.62 6.04
C ASN A 130 -7.38 -6.38 6.68
N GLN A 131 -7.62 -7.53 7.31
CA GLN A 131 -6.56 -8.39 7.85
C GLN A 131 -5.62 -8.89 6.74
N ARG A 132 -6.17 -9.34 5.62
CA ARG A 132 -5.38 -9.76 4.45
C ARG A 132 -4.59 -8.61 3.85
N PHE A 133 -5.21 -7.44 3.72
CA PHE A 133 -4.56 -6.24 3.23
C PHE A 133 -3.37 -5.86 4.11
N LYS A 134 -3.58 -5.78 5.44
CA LYS A 134 -2.52 -5.50 6.40
C LYS A 134 -1.36 -6.49 6.27
N ALA A 135 -1.65 -7.78 6.28
CA ALA A 135 -0.61 -8.81 6.17
C ALA A 135 0.21 -8.67 4.87
N ARG A 136 -0.42 -8.25 3.77
CA ARG A 136 0.28 -7.97 2.50
C ARG A 136 1.18 -6.75 2.60
N VAL A 137 0.65 -5.62 3.11
CA VAL A 137 1.44 -4.39 3.26
C VAL A 137 2.66 -4.65 4.13
N ASP A 138 2.47 -5.28 5.29
CA ASP A 138 3.55 -5.62 6.22
C ASP A 138 4.58 -6.56 5.56
N GLY A 139 4.12 -7.60 4.87
CA GLY A 139 4.97 -8.56 4.18
C GLY A 139 5.78 -7.94 3.03
N ILE A 140 5.15 -7.11 2.19
CA ILE A 140 5.82 -6.43 1.09
C ILE A 140 6.84 -5.42 1.63
N ALA A 141 6.46 -4.60 2.62
CA ALA A 141 7.33 -3.60 3.21
C ALA A 141 8.56 -4.25 3.87
N THR A 142 8.35 -5.29 4.67
CA THR A 142 9.44 -6.04 5.33
C THR A 142 10.40 -6.65 4.32
N ARG A 143 9.87 -7.29 3.27
CA ARG A 143 10.70 -7.90 2.23
C ARG A 143 11.55 -6.87 1.49
N ARG A 144 10.99 -5.70 1.17
CA ARG A 144 11.73 -4.63 0.49
C ARG A 144 12.82 -4.05 1.39
N THR A 145 12.52 -3.77 2.65
CA THR A 145 13.50 -3.29 3.62
C THR A 145 14.67 -4.27 3.73
N LEU A 146 14.39 -5.58 3.83
CA LEU A 146 15.42 -6.61 3.86
C LEU A 146 16.25 -6.62 2.57
N THR A 147 15.59 -6.55 1.41
CA THR A 147 16.27 -6.53 0.12
C THR A 147 17.19 -5.34 -0.03
N ASP A 148 16.76 -4.16 0.41
CA ASP A 148 17.56 -2.93 0.34
C ASP A 148 18.73 -2.99 1.33
N ALA A 149 18.54 -3.51 2.54
CA ALA A 149 19.62 -3.73 3.50
C ALA A 149 20.69 -4.71 2.95
N ILE A 150 20.28 -5.76 2.23
CA ILE A 150 21.23 -6.68 1.57
C ILE A 150 22.00 -5.98 0.46
N LYS A 151 21.34 -5.14 -0.37
CA LYS A 151 22.02 -4.35 -1.41
C LYS A 151 23.05 -3.40 -0.81
N ASP A 152 22.66 -2.67 0.24
CA ASP A 152 23.56 -1.75 0.93
C ASP A 152 24.74 -2.49 1.53
N PHE A 153 24.53 -3.64 2.15
CA PHE A 153 25.59 -4.49 2.65
C PHE A 153 26.56 -4.89 1.54
N ILE A 154 26.05 -5.41 0.41
CA ILE A 154 26.88 -5.80 -0.72
C ILE A 154 27.69 -4.60 -1.24
N SER A 155 27.08 -3.43 -1.34
CA SER A 155 27.73 -2.23 -1.88
C SER A 155 28.86 -1.70 -0.99
N THR A 156 28.77 -1.93 0.33
CA THR A 156 29.77 -1.51 1.32
C THR A 156 30.85 -2.54 1.59
N HIS A 157 30.75 -3.77 1.02
CA HIS A 157 31.70 -4.85 1.19
C HIS A 157 32.23 -5.38 -0.14
N PRO A 158 33.06 -4.60 -0.84
CA PRO A 158 33.60 -4.96 -2.16
C PRO A 158 34.54 -6.17 -2.11
N GLU A 159 34.98 -6.61 -0.93
CA GLU A 159 35.77 -7.82 -0.70
C GLU A 159 34.98 -9.13 -0.82
N LEU A 160 33.66 -9.06 -0.92
CA LEU A 160 32.83 -10.26 -1.08
C LEU A 160 33.11 -10.95 -2.42
N SER A 161 33.25 -12.26 -2.38
CA SER A 161 33.37 -13.04 -3.62
C SER A 161 32.08 -13.03 -4.44
N ASP A 162 32.20 -13.18 -5.77
CA ASP A 162 31.04 -13.25 -6.68
C ASP A 162 30.02 -14.31 -6.24
N ASN A 163 30.49 -15.44 -5.72
CA ASN A 163 29.62 -16.47 -5.18
C ASN A 163 28.87 -16.02 -3.92
N ALA A 164 29.53 -15.30 -3.02
CA ALA A 164 28.88 -14.76 -1.82
C ALA A 164 27.78 -13.76 -2.21
N VAL A 165 28.06 -12.86 -3.14
CA VAL A 165 27.08 -11.89 -3.67
C VAL A 165 25.90 -12.60 -4.33
N LYS A 166 26.18 -13.59 -5.20
CA LYS A 166 25.16 -14.35 -5.94
C LYS A 166 24.16 -15.05 -5.02
N PHE A 167 24.61 -15.60 -3.91
CA PHE A 167 23.76 -16.36 -3.00
C PHE A 167 23.32 -15.56 -1.75
N MET A 168 23.70 -14.29 -1.62
CA MET A 168 23.43 -13.49 -0.42
C MET A 168 21.94 -13.48 -0.05
N TYR A 169 21.08 -13.16 -1.02
CA TYR A 169 19.63 -13.11 -0.77
C TYR A 169 19.04 -14.43 -0.30
N SER A 170 19.42 -15.52 -0.95
CA SER A 170 18.92 -16.85 -0.57
C SER A 170 19.46 -17.28 0.79
N ASN A 171 20.74 -17.02 1.09
CA ASN A 171 21.36 -17.38 2.35
C ASN A 171 20.76 -16.61 3.53
N VAL A 172 20.55 -15.29 3.38
CA VAL A 172 19.92 -14.45 4.41
C VAL A 172 18.47 -14.91 4.64
N THR A 173 17.72 -15.13 3.57
CA THR A 173 16.34 -15.63 3.66
C THR A 173 16.28 -16.99 4.35
N ASP A 174 17.13 -17.93 3.96
CA ASP A 174 17.21 -19.27 4.58
C ASP A 174 17.63 -19.18 6.06
N GLY A 175 18.54 -18.27 6.40
CA GLY A 175 18.93 -18.00 7.78
C GLY A 175 17.75 -17.54 8.64
N ILE A 176 16.94 -16.62 8.12
CA ILE A 176 15.72 -16.14 8.78
C ILE A 176 14.73 -17.31 8.98
N TYR A 177 14.46 -18.10 7.94
CA TYR A 177 13.54 -19.24 8.04
C TYR A 177 14.02 -20.29 9.04
N ARG A 178 15.31 -20.59 9.07
CA ARG A 178 15.89 -21.50 10.06
C ARG A 178 15.77 -20.97 11.48
N SER A 179 15.98 -19.67 11.66
CA SER A 179 15.86 -19.02 12.98
C SER A 179 14.41 -19.03 13.50
N LEU A 180 13.44 -18.75 12.62
CA LEU A 180 12.03 -18.65 13.00
C LEU A 180 11.33 -20.01 13.09
N PHE A 181 11.62 -20.92 12.16
CA PHE A 181 10.88 -22.18 11.97
C PHE A 181 11.73 -23.44 12.17
N GLY A 182 13.02 -23.31 12.46
CA GLY A 182 13.94 -24.42 12.57
C GLY A 182 14.20 -25.17 11.26
N ARG A 183 13.75 -24.65 10.12
CA ARG A 183 13.78 -25.28 8.80
C ARG A 183 14.16 -24.30 7.72
N SER A 184 14.79 -24.77 6.63
CA SER A 184 15.05 -23.94 5.45
C SER A 184 13.74 -23.58 4.73
N CYS A 185 13.74 -22.49 3.97
CA CYS A 185 12.60 -22.06 3.15
C CYS A 185 12.12 -23.18 2.21
N LYS A 186 13.04 -23.89 1.57
CA LYS A 186 12.72 -25.01 0.68
C LYS A 186 11.98 -26.13 1.42
N ARG A 187 12.50 -26.60 2.56
CA ARG A 187 11.85 -27.65 3.35
C ARG A 187 10.43 -27.25 3.80
N LEU A 188 10.26 -26.01 4.27
CA LEU A 188 8.94 -25.52 4.68
C LEU A 188 7.97 -25.52 3.50
N THR A 189 8.42 -25.10 2.32
CA THR A 189 7.59 -25.10 1.10
C THR A 189 7.21 -26.51 0.67
N ASP A 190 8.14 -27.47 0.75
CA ASP A 190 7.90 -28.87 0.39
C ASP A 190 6.90 -29.52 1.37
N ASP A 191 7.03 -29.24 2.66
CA ASP A 191 6.10 -29.73 3.69
C ASP A 191 4.67 -29.19 3.46
N LEU A 192 4.52 -27.87 3.18
CA LEU A 192 3.22 -27.24 2.90
C LEU A 192 2.55 -27.80 1.62
N LYS A 193 3.35 -28.09 0.57
CA LYS A 193 2.84 -28.73 -0.64
C LYS A 193 2.34 -30.15 -0.34
N ALA A 194 3.09 -30.91 0.43
CA ALA A 194 2.69 -32.26 0.81
C ALA A 194 1.39 -32.28 1.64
N GLU A 195 1.17 -31.27 2.49
CA GLU A 195 -0.09 -31.11 3.23
C GLU A 195 -1.26 -30.74 2.30
N GLN A 196 -1.05 -29.83 1.36
CA GLN A 196 -2.06 -29.43 0.36
C GLN A 196 -2.46 -30.61 -0.53
N ASP A 197 -1.50 -31.42 -0.96
CA ASP A 197 -1.76 -32.62 -1.78
C ASP A 197 -2.57 -33.65 -0.99
N LYS A 198 -2.27 -33.89 0.28
CA LYS A 198 -3.08 -34.76 1.15
C LYS A 198 -4.51 -34.29 1.34
N LEU A 199 -4.71 -32.97 1.50
CA LEU A 199 -6.06 -32.40 1.63
C LEU A 199 -6.84 -32.56 0.32
N ARG A 200 -6.20 -32.35 -0.83
CA ARG A 200 -6.84 -32.55 -2.14
C ARG A 200 -7.25 -34.00 -2.38
N ASP A 201 -6.41 -34.95 -1.99
CA ASP A 201 -6.65 -36.38 -2.19
C ASP A 201 -7.68 -36.96 -1.18
N SER A 202 -8.08 -36.18 -0.17
CA SER A 202 -9.11 -36.51 0.81
C SER A 202 -10.51 -35.99 0.50
N LEU A 203 -10.65 -35.21 -0.57
CA LEU A 203 -11.92 -34.68 -1.08
C LEU A 203 -12.44 -35.50 -2.25
#